data_4bb020b3b93f5c833bd774c2a2820c9e
#
_entry.id   4bb020b3b93f5c833bd774c2a2820c9e
#
_cell.length_a   1.000
_cell.length_b   1.000
_cell.length_c   1.000
_cell.angle_alpha   90.00
_cell.angle_beta   90.00
_cell.angle_gamma   90.00
#
_symmetry.space_group_name_H-M   'P 1'
#
loop_
_entity.id
_entity.type
_entity.pdbx_description
1 polymer ?
#
loop_
_entity_poly.entity_id
_entity_poly.type
_entity_poly.pdbx_seq_one_letter_code
_entity_poly.pdbx_strand_id
1 'polypeptide(L)'
;MKNKSSLVEVVIPIYKSNISVLETRSLQQVCDILKIYPLTVIKPVSLDLSELLKMFPLLNVKSFDDSFFNGISGYNRLMLSDAFYSAFLHTKYILIYQLDAYVFEDELTHWCNKGYDYIGAPWLKKPIYNAPVISLIMKIFRAYDRRKGVKNKQELYNKIGNGGFSLRKVDSHYEVTLQQREKINFFMEQKNHLYNEDVFWATVTSFKYPEATEALAFAFDKYPALCYKLNKKELPFGCHGWYKRKMKSFWKPIIGF
;
A
#
# COMPACT_ATOMS: atom_id res chain seq x y z
N MET A 1 19.48 11.91 -16.67
CA MET A 1 18.89 11.54 -15.36
C MET A 1 19.10 12.72 -14.42
N LYS A 2 18.03 13.32 -13.87
CA LYS A 2 18.16 14.34 -12.82
C LYS A 2 18.72 13.64 -11.57
N ASN A 3 19.78 14.19 -10.97
CA ASN A 3 20.25 13.69 -9.68
C ASN A 3 19.11 13.79 -8.67
N LYS A 4 18.66 12.67 -8.13
CA LYS A 4 17.61 12.64 -7.11
C LYS A 4 18.18 13.11 -5.78
N SER A 5 17.46 13.99 -5.10
CA SER A 5 17.91 14.63 -3.85
C SER A 5 17.82 13.69 -2.64
N SER A 6 16.98 12.65 -2.70
CA SER A 6 16.84 11.65 -1.64
C SER A 6 16.59 10.24 -2.18
N LEU A 7 16.94 9.25 -1.35
CA LEU A 7 16.68 7.85 -1.68
C LEU A 7 15.18 7.52 -1.55
N VAL A 8 14.53 7.98 -0.48
CA VAL A 8 13.14 7.65 -0.17
C VAL A 8 12.49 8.75 0.65
N GLU A 9 11.19 8.92 0.45
CA GLU A 9 10.30 9.80 1.20
C GLU A 9 9.09 9.01 1.68
N VAL A 10 8.67 9.20 2.93
CA VAL A 10 7.47 8.55 3.49
C VAL A 10 6.26 9.44 3.22
N VAL A 11 5.25 8.90 2.56
CA VAL A 11 4.05 9.63 2.14
C VAL A 11 2.85 9.14 2.94
N ILE A 12 2.26 10.06 3.71
CA ILE A 12 1.21 9.78 4.70
C ILE A 12 -0.10 10.43 4.25
N PRO A 13 -1.08 9.69 3.70
CA PRO A 13 -2.38 10.24 3.32
C PRO A 13 -3.22 10.60 4.55
N ILE A 14 -3.60 11.88 4.67
CA ILE A 14 -4.52 12.38 5.71
C ILE A 14 -5.62 13.21 5.03
N TYR A 15 -6.87 12.77 5.15
CA TYR A 15 -8.02 13.37 4.47
C TYR A 15 -9.15 13.80 5.42
N LYS A 16 -8.85 13.86 6.73
CA LYS A 16 -9.77 14.35 7.78
C LYS A 16 -8.96 15.00 8.90
N SER A 17 -9.51 16.04 9.51
CA SER A 17 -8.86 16.74 10.64
C SER A 17 -8.87 15.90 11.93
N ASN A 18 -9.96 15.17 12.19
CA ASN A 18 -10.09 14.34 13.38
C ASN A 18 -9.60 12.93 13.13
N ILE A 19 -8.32 12.67 13.41
CA ILE A 19 -7.77 11.32 13.42
C ILE A 19 -8.06 10.65 14.78
N SER A 20 -8.36 9.35 14.74
CA SER A 20 -8.64 8.56 15.95
C SER A 20 -7.37 8.31 16.78
N VAL A 21 -7.54 7.90 18.03
CA VAL A 21 -6.43 7.53 18.93
C VAL A 21 -5.51 6.46 18.28
N LEU A 22 -6.07 5.49 17.55
CA LEU A 22 -5.28 4.47 16.89
C LEU A 22 -4.53 5.00 15.66
N GLU A 23 -5.14 5.92 14.92
CA GLU A 23 -4.47 6.63 13.81
C GLU A 23 -3.36 7.57 14.31
N THR A 24 -3.59 8.27 15.43
CA THR A 24 -2.56 9.08 16.09
C THR A 24 -1.38 8.21 16.54
N ARG A 25 -1.66 7.03 17.10
CA ARG A 25 -0.63 6.07 17.48
C ARG A 25 0.19 5.59 16.28
N SER A 26 -0.46 5.31 15.15
CA SER A 26 0.20 4.95 13.90
C SER A 26 1.09 6.10 13.41
N LEU A 27 0.59 7.33 13.45
CA LEU A 27 1.34 8.53 13.05
C LEU A 27 2.56 8.77 13.96
N GLN A 28 2.39 8.63 15.28
CA GLN A 28 3.50 8.74 16.23
C GLN A 28 4.57 7.68 15.92
N GLN A 29 4.16 6.43 15.70
CA GLN A 29 5.07 5.32 15.41
C GLN A 29 5.93 5.59 14.17
N VAL A 30 5.34 6.03 13.07
CA VAL A 30 6.11 6.32 11.85
C VAL A 30 7.04 7.52 12.05
N CYS A 31 6.60 8.54 12.80
CA CYS A 31 7.43 9.68 13.17
C CYS A 31 8.63 9.29 14.05
N ASP A 32 8.46 8.32 14.93
CA ASP A 32 9.55 7.87 15.82
C ASP A 32 10.55 6.97 15.09
N ILE A 33 10.04 5.99 14.32
CA ILE A 33 10.88 4.96 13.68
C ILE A 33 11.56 5.49 12.41
N LEU A 34 10.82 6.26 11.58
CA LEU A 34 11.32 6.69 10.28
C LEU A 34 11.70 8.19 10.24
N LYS A 35 11.98 8.80 11.39
CA LYS A 35 12.31 10.24 11.53
C LYS A 35 13.52 10.73 10.74
N ILE A 36 14.40 9.84 10.32
CA ILE A 36 15.58 10.18 9.51
C ILE A 36 15.25 10.42 8.04
N TYR A 37 14.05 10.05 7.61
CA TYR A 37 13.57 10.27 6.23
C TYR A 37 12.63 11.48 6.19
N PRO A 38 12.48 12.16 5.03
CA PRO A 38 11.41 13.11 4.84
C PRO A 38 10.05 12.45 5.03
N LEU A 39 9.23 12.98 5.95
CA LEU A 39 7.86 12.54 6.23
C LEU A 39 6.91 13.58 5.64
N THR A 40 6.13 13.22 4.63
CA THR A 40 5.24 14.13 3.92
C THR A 40 3.79 13.68 4.00
N VAL A 41 2.97 14.51 4.64
CA VAL A 41 1.53 14.36 4.60
C VAL A 41 0.99 14.80 3.26
N ILE A 42 0.18 13.96 2.61
CA ILE A 42 -0.65 14.37 1.48
C ILE A 42 -2.09 14.57 1.92
N LYS A 43 -2.70 15.70 1.51
CA LYS A 43 -4.03 16.11 1.97
C LYS A 43 -4.82 16.84 0.89
N PRO A 44 -6.17 16.94 1.03
CA PRO A 44 -6.99 17.88 0.24
C PRO A 44 -6.52 19.32 0.43
N VAL A 45 -6.64 20.15 -0.60
CA VAL A 45 -6.32 21.59 -0.50
C VAL A 45 -7.14 22.23 0.62
N SER A 46 -8.43 21.95 0.70
CA SER A 46 -9.35 22.56 1.67
C SER A 46 -9.15 22.11 3.11
N LEU A 47 -8.44 21.00 3.37
CA LEU A 47 -8.27 20.47 4.73
C LEU A 47 -7.24 21.26 5.51
N ASP A 48 -7.62 21.81 6.66
CA ASP A 48 -6.68 22.39 7.63
C ASP A 48 -6.16 21.31 8.59
N LEU A 49 -4.83 21.22 8.69
CA LEU A 49 -4.11 20.33 9.61
C LEU A 49 -3.20 21.09 10.57
N SER A 50 -3.40 22.38 10.77
CA SER A 50 -2.52 23.23 11.57
C SER A 50 -2.30 22.69 12.98
N GLU A 51 -3.34 22.19 13.64
CA GLU A 51 -3.22 21.62 14.99
C GLU A 51 -2.43 20.29 14.98
N LEU A 52 -2.63 19.45 13.98
CA LEU A 52 -1.87 18.22 13.82
C LEU A 52 -0.37 18.52 13.60
N LEU A 53 -0.07 19.51 12.76
CA LEU A 53 1.32 19.89 12.45
C LEU A 53 2.04 20.52 13.63
N LYS A 54 1.33 21.19 14.55
CA LYS A 54 1.90 21.62 15.83
C LYS A 54 2.32 20.45 16.71
N MET A 55 1.55 19.37 16.71
CA MET A 55 1.90 18.14 17.46
C MET A 55 3.01 17.33 16.78
N PHE A 56 3.10 17.39 15.47
CA PHE A 56 4.07 16.64 14.66
C PHE A 56 4.89 17.56 13.75
N PRO A 57 5.81 18.38 14.31
CA PRO A 57 6.53 19.43 13.55
C PRO A 57 7.52 18.90 12.50
N LEU A 58 7.80 17.59 12.50
CA LEU A 58 8.65 16.94 11.50
C LEU A 58 7.94 16.69 10.16
N LEU A 59 6.61 16.87 10.12
CA LEU A 59 5.82 16.57 8.93
C LEU A 59 5.88 17.71 7.91
N ASN A 60 6.27 17.38 6.69
CA ASN A 60 6.04 18.23 5.54
C ASN A 60 4.60 18.05 5.04
N VAL A 61 4.10 19.00 4.23
CA VAL A 61 2.75 18.93 3.66
C VAL A 61 2.79 19.14 2.16
N LYS A 62 2.03 18.31 1.45
CA LYS A 62 1.76 18.45 0.03
C LYS A 62 0.26 18.31 -0.22
N SER A 63 -0.36 19.34 -0.80
CA SER A 63 -1.80 19.34 -1.07
C SER A 63 -2.09 18.91 -2.51
N PHE A 64 -3.20 18.18 -2.68
CA PHE A 64 -3.76 17.80 -3.97
C PHE A 64 -5.23 18.20 -4.03
N ASP A 65 -5.81 18.22 -5.24
CA ASP A 65 -7.21 18.55 -5.44
C ASP A 65 -8.14 17.68 -4.57
N ASP A 66 -9.15 18.30 -3.99
CA ASP A 66 -10.06 17.68 -3.04
C ASP A 66 -10.79 16.46 -3.61
N SER A 67 -11.04 16.45 -4.92
CA SER A 67 -11.69 15.33 -5.60
C SER A 67 -10.92 14.01 -5.50
N PHE A 68 -9.62 14.06 -5.28
CA PHE A 68 -8.78 12.89 -5.08
C PHE A 68 -8.99 12.22 -3.71
N PHE A 69 -9.64 12.89 -2.78
CA PHE A 69 -9.90 12.36 -1.43
C PHE A 69 -11.38 11.98 -1.23
N ASN A 70 -12.19 12.03 -2.29
CA ASN A 70 -13.58 11.62 -2.25
C ASN A 70 -13.72 10.09 -2.27
N GLY A 71 -13.49 9.47 -1.11
CA GLY A 71 -13.58 8.04 -0.89
C GLY A 71 -12.52 7.22 -1.65
N ILE A 72 -12.75 5.91 -1.73
CA ILE A 72 -11.80 4.97 -2.35
C ILE A 72 -11.55 5.30 -3.82
N SER A 73 -12.58 5.68 -4.57
CA SER A 73 -12.44 6.00 -5.99
C SER A 73 -11.56 7.24 -6.23
N GLY A 74 -11.71 8.28 -5.42
CA GLY A 74 -10.86 9.47 -5.48
C GLY A 74 -9.40 9.12 -5.18
N TYR A 75 -9.17 8.37 -4.12
CA TYR A 75 -7.83 7.92 -3.72
C TYR A 75 -7.18 7.03 -4.80
N ASN A 76 -7.92 6.10 -5.40
CA ASN A 76 -7.43 5.31 -6.52
C ASN A 76 -6.99 6.18 -7.70
N ARG A 77 -7.77 7.24 -8.02
CA ARG A 77 -7.39 8.20 -9.08
C ARG A 77 -6.11 8.93 -8.75
N LEU A 78 -5.93 9.36 -7.49
CA LEU A 78 -4.68 9.99 -7.06
C LEU A 78 -3.50 9.04 -7.24
N MET A 79 -3.60 7.82 -6.72
CA MET A 79 -2.52 6.82 -6.75
C MET A 79 -2.20 6.28 -8.16
N LEU A 80 -3.07 6.51 -9.15
CA LEU A 80 -2.87 6.18 -10.56
C LEU A 80 -2.61 7.41 -11.44
N SER A 81 -2.44 8.61 -10.85
CA SER A 81 -2.21 9.84 -11.60
C SER A 81 -0.74 10.15 -11.79
N ASP A 82 -0.41 10.73 -12.93
CA ASP A 82 0.89 11.34 -13.20
C ASP A 82 1.15 12.55 -12.31
N ALA A 83 0.09 13.31 -11.94
CA ALA A 83 0.17 14.43 -11.00
C ALA A 83 0.72 14.02 -9.64
N PHE A 84 0.35 12.83 -9.13
CA PHE A 84 0.88 12.33 -7.87
C PHE A 84 2.36 12.01 -7.95
N TYR A 85 2.77 11.17 -8.90
CA TYR A 85 4.19 10.75 -8.99
C TYR A 85 5.11 11.89 -9.44
N SER A 86 4.63 12.83 -10.28
CA SER A 86 5.43 14.00 -10.68
C SER A 86 5.82 14.88 -9.48
N ALA A 87 4.97 14.94 -8.46
CA ALA A 87 5.23 15.68 -7.23
C ALA A 87 6.39 15.09 -6.39
N PHE A 88 6.81 13.85 -6.69
CA PHE A 88 7.86 13.11 -5.97
C PHE A 88 9.07 12.71 -6.85
N LEU A 89 9.22 13.25 -8.07
CA LEU A 89 10.34 12.95 -8.96
C LEU A 89 11.72 13.31 -8.38
N HIS A 90 11.77 14.10 -7.33
CA HIS A 90 12.99 14.44 -6.60
C HIS A 90 13.52 13.30 -5.72
N THR A 91 12.74 12.28 -5.44
CA THR A 91 13.15 11.08 -4.69
C THR A 91 13.11 9.83 -5.56
N LYS A 92 13.89 8.80 -5.21
CA LYS A 92 13.93 7.53 -5.96
C LYS A 92 12.75 6.64 -5.63
N TYR A 93 12.37 6.59 -4.35
CA TYR A 93 11.27 5.80 -3.82
C TYR A 93 10.32 6.66 -2.99
N ILE A 94 9.08 6.21 -2.88
CA ILE A 94 8.14 6.66 -1.85
C ILE A 94 7.62 5.43 -1.10
N LEU A 95 7.52 5.54 0.23
CA LEU A 95 6.77 4.60 1.07
C LEU A 95 5.38 5.18 1.32
N ILE A 96 4.34 4.60 0.76
CA ILE A 96 2.96 4.93 1.15
C ILE A 96 2.72 4.33 2.53
N TYR A 97 2.27 5.16 3.47
CA TYR A 97 1.98 4.79 4.85
C TYR A 97 0.61 5.36 5.26
N GLN A 98 -0.45 4.57 5.12
CA GLN A 98 -1.78 4.95 5.61
C GLN A 98 -1.85 4.84 7.13
N LEU A 99 -2.75 5.62 7.78
CA LEU A 99 -2.84 5.67 9.26
C LEU A 99 -3.38 4.39 9.91
N ASP A 100 -3.73 3.38 9.12
CA ASP A 100 -3.98 2.02 9.61
C ASP A 100 -2.80 1.06 9.34
N ALA A 101 -1.65 1.59 8.92
CA ALA A 101 -0.38 0.87 8.89
C ALA A 101 0.35 0.98 10.24
N TYR A 102 1.37 0.15 10.44
CA TYR A 102 2.27 0.21 11.60
C TYR A 102 3.65 -0.31 11.18
N VAL A 103 4.70 0.44 11.48
CA VAL A 103 6.10 0.08 11.21
C VAL A 103 6.75 -0.39 12.52
N PHE A 104 7.54 -1.46 12.48
CA PHE A 104 8.14 -2.04 13.69
C PHE A 104 9.57 -1.58 13.92
N GLU A 105 10.39 -1.60 12.87
CA GLU A 105 11.81 -1.22 12.89
C GLU A 105 12.17 -0.43 11.62
N ASP A 106 13.31 0.25 11.58
CA ASP A 106 13.75 0.96 10.37
C ASP A 106 14.53 0.02 9.44
N GLU A 107 13.83 -0.57 8.50
CA GLU A 107 14.41 -1.33 7.39
C GLU A 107 14.24 -0.62 6.02
N LEU A 108 13.82 0.65 6.02
CA LEU A 108 13.40 1.31 4.78
C LEU A 108 14.52 1.40 3.74
N THR A 109 15.73 1.74 4.15
CA THR A 109 16.90 1.74 3.25
C THR A 109 17.22 0.33 2.72
N HIS A 110 17.10 -0.71 3.55
CA HIS A 110 17.28 -2.10 3.12
C HIS A 110 16.34 -2.44 1.96
N TRP A 111 15.05 -2.14 2.12
CA TRP A 111 14.04 -2.42 1.10
C TRP A 111 14.24 -1.59 -0.18
N CYS A 112 14.67 -0.34 -0.08
CA CYS A 112 15.04 0.49 -1.24
C CYS A 112 16.18 -0.13 -2.04
N ASN A 113 17.20 -0.70 -1.35
CA ASN A 113 18.37 -1.30 -1.97
C ASN A 113 18.10 -2.62 -2.71
N LYS A 114 16.96 -3.29 -2.44
CA LYS A 114 16.49 -4.46 -3.20
C LYS A 114 16.16 -4.13 -4.66
N GLY A 115 15.86 -2.86 -4.94
CA GLY A 115 15.66 -2.37 -6.31
C GLY A 115 14.38 -2.86 -6.96
N TYR A 116 13.33 -3.21 -6.18
CA TYR A 116 12.00 -3.50 -6.69
C TYR A 116 11.32 -2.23 -7.18
N ASP A 117 10.44 -2.37 -8.19
CA ASP A 117 9.63 -1.24 -8.64
C ASP A 117 8.43 -1.04 -7.71
N TYR A 118 7.86 -2.13 -7.20
CA TYR A 118 6.75 -2.13 -6.25
C TYR A 118 6.90 -3.26 -5.24
N ILE A 119 6.75 -2.97 -3.95
CA ILE A 119 6.63 -3.96 -2.89
C ILE A 119 5.55 -3.55 -1.89
N GLY A 120 4.74 -4.50 -1.47
CA GLY A 120 3.71 -4.42 -0.45
C GLY A 120 3.43 -5.81 0.10
N ALA A 121 2.40 -5.95 0.94
CA ALA A 121 2.03 -7.24 1.49
C ALA A 121 1.52 -8.21 0.40
N PRO A 122 1.93 -9.48 0.41
CA PRO A 122 1.42 -10.46 -0.56
C PRO A 122 -0.02 -10.88 -0.25
N TRP A 123 -0.82 -11.09 -1.29
CA TRP A 123 -2.17 -11.64 -1.15
C TRP A 123 -2.14 -13.16 -1.10
N LEU A 124 -1.86 -13.72 0.07
CA LEU A 124 -1.68 -15.15 0.24
C LEU A 124 -2.91 -15.96 -0.12
N LYS A 125 -2.70 -17.05 -0.85
CA LYS A 125 -3.70 -18.10 -1.01
C LYS A 125 -3.82 -18.88 0.30
N LYS A 126 -5.03 -18.99 0.85
CA LYS A 126 -5.24 -19.81 2.06
C LYS A 126 -4.94 -21.28 1.78
N PRO A 127 -4.27 -21.99 2.70
CA PRO A 127 -3.94 -23.41 2.54
C PRO A 127 -5.15 -24.32 2.23
N ILE A 128 -6.33 -24.00 2.83
CA ILE A 128 -7.59 -24.74 2.59
C ILE A 128 -8.00 -24.74 1.10
N TYR A 129 -7.59 -23.72 0.31
CA TYR A 129 -7.90 -23.65 -1.11
C TYR A 129 -7.05 -24.62 -1.97
N ASN A 130 -6.10 -25.34 -1.35
CA ASN A 130 -5.36 -26.42 -2.01
C ASN A 130 -6.02 -27.77 -1.82
N ALA A 131 -7.04 -27.92 -0.94
CA ALA A 131 -7.80 -29.16 -0.79
C ALA A 131 -8.48 -29.53 -2.14
N PRO A 132 -8.41 -30.82 -2.56
CA PRO A 132 -8.81 -31.22 -3.93
C PRO A 132 -10.20 -30.76 -4.34
N VAL A 133 -11.22 -30.98 -3.48
CA VAL A 133 -12.61 -30.58 -3.76
C VAL A 133 -12.73 -29.07 -3.88
N ILE A 134 -12.16 -28.30 -2.95
CA ILE A 134 -12.22 -26.84 -2.94
C ILE A 134 -11.49 -26.29 -4.17
N SER A 135 -10.32 -26.84 -4.49
CA SER A 135 -9.54 -26.45 -5.66
C SER A 135 -10.33 -26.66 -6.96
N LEU A 136 -11.04 -27.78 -7.09
CA LEU A 136 -11.88 -28.06 -8.26
C LEU A 136 -13.04 -27.06 -8.39
N ILE A 137 -13.76 -26.80 -7.30
CA ILE A 137 -14.81 -25.80 -7.26
C ILE A 137 -14.27 -24.40 -7.66
N MET A 138 -13.13 -24.02 -7.13
CA MET A 138 -12.50 -22.74 -7.47
C MET A 138 -12.11 -22.65 -8.94
N LYS A 139 -11.63 -23.75 -9.57
CA LYS A 139 -11.33 -23.80 -11.00
C LYS A 139 -12.60 -23.58 -11.85
N ILE A 140 -13.73 -24.19 -11.45
CA ILE A 140 -15.03 -24.03 -12.13
C ILE A 140 -15.48 -22.56 -12.06
N PHE A 141 -15.47 -21.95 -10.89
CA PHE A 141 -15.81 -20.51 -10.75
C PHE A 141 -14.89 -19.62 -11.58
N ARG A 142 -13.58 -19.88 -11.60
CA ARG A 142 -12.64 -19.13 -12.41
C ARG A 142 -12.93 -19.24 -13.89
N ALA A 143 -13.28 -20.44 -14.37
CA ALA A 143 -13.65 -20.66 -15.77
C ALA A 143 -14.95 -19.92 -16.14
N TYR A 144 -15.93 -19.93 -15.24
CA TYR A 144 -17.18 -19.21 -15.42
C TYR A 144 -16.98 -17.69 -15.48
N ASP A 145 -16.22 -17.11 -14.54
CA ASP A 145 -15.91 -15.68 -14.52
C ASP A 145 -15.17 -15.25 -15.78
N ARG A 146 -14.20 -16.08 -16.24
CA ARG A 146 -13.45 -15.82 -17.48
C ARG A 146 -14.39 -15.78 -18.69
N ARG A 147 -15.37 -16.70 -18.78
CA ARG A 147 -16.36 -16.68 -19.87
C ARG A 147 -17.24 -15.43 -19.87
N LYS A 148 -17.47 -14.85 -18.71
CA LYS A 148 -18.23 -13.60 -18.55
C LYS A 148 -17.38 -12.33 -18.68
N GLY A 149 -16.07 -12.46 -18.91
CA GLY A 149 -15.16 -11.31 -18.92
C GLY A 149 -14.99 -10.62 -17.56
N VAL A 150 -15.36 -11.31 -16.45
CA VAL A 150 -15.29 -10.75 -15.11
C VAL A 150 -13.96 -11.14 -14.45
N LYS A 151 -13.28 -10.16 -13.86
CA LYS A 151 -12.03 -10.38 -13.12
C LYS A 151 -12.28 -11.25 -11.88
N ASN A 152 -11.44 -12.27 -11.69
CA ASN A 152 -11.57 -13.20 -10.56
C ASN A 152 -10.51 -12.94 -9.50
N LYS A 153 -10.91 -12.95 -8.23
CA LYS A 153 -10.01 -12.75 -7.08
C LYS A 153 -8.84 -13.75 -7.03
N GLN A 154 -9.00 -14.94 -7.63
CA GLN A 154 -7.93 -15.94 -7.66
C GLN A 154 -6.71 -15.48 -8.48
N GLU A 155 -6.89 -14.48 -9.36
CA GLU A 155 -5.79 -13.88 -10.14
C GLU A 155 -4.82 -13.10 -9.27
N LEU A 156 -5.25 -12.75 -8.05
CA LEU A 156 -4.45 -12.00 -7.08
C LEU A 156 -3.65 -12.90 -6.14
N TYR A 157 -3.90 -14.22 -6.12
CA TYR A 157 -3.20 -15.10 -5.18
C TYR A 157 -1.69 -15.08 -5.39
N ASN A 158 -0.97 -14.86 -4.29
CA ASN A 158 0.47 -14.75 -4.18
C ASN A 158 1.08 -13.58 -4.98
N LYS A 159 0.24 -12.66 -5.49
CA LYS A 159 0.73 -11.39 -6.05
C LYS A 159 1.01 -10.38 -4.93
N ILE A 160 1.90 -9.46 -5.22
CA ILE A 160 2.24 -8.35 -4.35
C ILE A 160 1.19 -7.26 -4.52
N GLY A 161 0.62 -6.78 -3.43
CA GLY A 161 -0.40 -5.74 -3.44
C GLY A 161 -0.34 -4.88 -2.19
N ASN A 162 -1.52 -4.38 -1.75
CA ASN A 162 -1.69 -3.54 -0.59
C ASN A 162 -1.15 -2.10 -0.74
N GLY A 163 -1.99 -1.21 -1.26
CA GLY A 163 -1.66 0.20 -1.44
C GLY A 163 -1.41 0.99 -0.15
N GLY A 164 -1.90 0.51 1.02
CA GLY A 164 -1.83 1.24 2.29
C GLY A 164 -0.47 1.18 3.02
N PHE A 165 0.35 0.18 2.70
CA PHE A 165 1.74 0.08 3.13
C PHE A 165 2.55 -0.52 1.98
N SER A 166 3.14 0.36 1.16
CA SER A 166 3.85 -0.08 -0.05
C SER A 166 5.00 0.84 -0.42
N LEU A 167 6.13 0.26 -0.80
CA LEU A 167 7.28 0.99 -1.34
C LEU A 167 7.20 0.99 -2.86
N ARG A 168 7.30 2.17 -3.46
CA ARG A 168 7.10 2.43 -4.88
C ARG A 168 8.29 3.18 -5.47
N LYS A 169 8.85 2.68 -6.55
CA LYS A 169 9.88 3.38 -7.31
C LYS A 169 9.21 4.46 -8.17
N VAL A 170 9.54 5.72 -7.91
CA VAL A 170 8.80 6.86 -8.45
C VAL A 170 8.82 6.91 -9.97
N ASP A 171 10.00 6.79 -10.59
CA ASP A 171 10.12 6.86 -12.05
C ASP A 171 9.30 5.78 -12.75
N SER A 172 9.40 4.51 -12.27
CA SER A 172 8.66 3.40 -12.88
C SER A 172 7.14 3.60 -12.82
N HIS A 173 6.63 4.11 -11.68
CA HIS A 173 5.21 4.41 -11.55
C HIS A 173 4.80 5.61 -12.41
N TYR A 174 5.59 6.67 -12.44
CA TYR A 174 5.35 7.84 -13.26
C TYR A 174 5.27 7.48 -14.75
N GLU A 175 6.23 6.73 -15.26
CA GLU A 175 6.24 6.26 -16.65
C GLU A 175 5.00 5.45 -17.00
N VAL A 176 4.58 4.53 -16.12
CA VAL A 176 3.36 3.74 -16.34
C VAL A 176 2.11 4.62 -16.35
N THR A 177 2.01 5.63 -15.50
CA THR A 177 0.85 6.55 -15.53
C THR A 177 0.73 7.31 -16.86
N LEU A 178 1.84 7.60 -17.51
CA LEU A 178 1.86 8.24 -18.83
C LEU A 178 1.54 7.26 -19.97
N GLN A 179 2.10 6.04 -19.89
CA GLN A 179 2.04 5.05 -20.97
C GLN A 179 0.75 4.21 -20.97
N GLN A 180 0.12 4.01 -19.81
CA GLN A 180 -1.01 3.09 -19.66
C GLN A 180 -2.34 3.81 -19.36
N ARG A 181 -2.51 5.04 -19.83
CA ARG A 181 -3.70 5.89 -19.56
C ARG A 181 -5.02 5.20 -19.89
N GLU A 182 -5.11 4.50 -21.01
CA GLU A 182 -6.34 3.77 -21.39
C GLU A 182 -6.70 2.69 -20.36
N LYS A 183 -5.72 1.91 -19.92
CA LYS A 183 -5.97 0.88 -18.91
C LYS A 183 -6.29 1.48 -17.54
N ILE A 184 -5.66 2.59 -17.19
CA ILE A 184 -5.98 3.32 -15.95
C ILE A 184 -7.42 3.82 -16.00
N ASN A 185 -7.85 4.46 -17.09
CA ASN A 185 -9.21 4.92 -17.27
C ASN A 185 -10.21 3.77 -17.16
N PHE A 186 -9.94 2.65 -17.84
CA PHE A 186 -10.77 1.45 -17.72
C PHE A 186 -10.91 0.98 -16.27
N PHE A 187 -9.80 0.95 -15.48
CA PHE A 187 -9.86 0.58 -14.06
C PHE A 187 -10.70 1.58 -13.26
N MET A 188 -10.57 2.87 -13.51
CA MET A 188 -11.31 3.91 -12.79
C MET A 188 -12.81 3.92 -13.06
N GLU A 189 -13.25 3.41 -14.19
CA GLU A 189 -14.68 3.25 -14.53
C GLU A 189 -15.33 2.08 -13.77
N GLN A 190 -14.52 1.13 -13.27
CA GLN A 190 -15.04 -0.04 -12.58
C GLN A 190 -15.36 0.27 -11.11
N LYS A 191 -16.51 -0.22 -10.62
CA LYS A 191 -16.96 -0.03 -9.21
C LYS A 191 -16.55 -1.19 -8.29
N ASN A 192 -15.80 -2.18 -8.80
CA ASN A 192 -15.43 -3.38 -8.06
C ASN A 192 -14.03 -3.21 -7.45
N HIS A 193 -13.83 -3.67 -6.21
CA HIS A 193 -12.54 -3.64 -5.51
C HIS A 193 -11.39 -4.39 -6.22
N LEU A 194 -11.70 -5.26 -7.18
CA LEU A 194 -10.70 -5.91 -8.04
C LEU A 194 -10.08 -4.97 -9.09
N TYR A 195 -10.52 -3.72 -9.11
CA TYR A 195 -10.00 -2.64 -9.96
C TYR A 195 -9.44 -1.48 -9.14
N ASN A 196 -9.13 -1.69 -7.85
CA ASN A 196 -8.40 -0.71 -7.05
C ASN A 196 -6.97 -0.53 -7.57
N GLU A 197 -6.32 0.57 -7.18
CA GLU A 197 -5.00 0.96 -7.64
C GLU A 197 -3.92 -0.09 -7.36
N ASP A 198 -3.96 -0.72 -6.18
CA ASP A 198 -3.04 -1.78 -5.80
C ASP A 198 -3.16 -3.03 -6.68
N VAL A 199 -4.39 -3.33 -7.14
CA VAL A 199 -4.64 -4.40 -8.11
C VAL A 199 -4.10 -4.02 -9.51
N PHE A 200 -4.22 -2.75 -9.90
CA PHE A 200 -3.61 -2.26 -11.14
C PHE A 200 -2.11 -2.49 -11.13
N TRP A 201 -1.44 -2.00 -10.12
CA TRP A 201 0.01 -2.16 -9.96
C TRP A 201 0.44 -3.64 -9.92
N ALA A 202 -0.32 -4.50 -9.26
CA ALA A 202 -0.02 -5.93 -9.13
C ALA A 202 -0.28 -6.76 -10.40
N THR A 203 -1.12 -6.30 -11.34
CA THR A 203 -1.64 -7.16 -12.42
C THR A 203 -1.44 -6.63 -13.83
N VAL A 204 -1.26 -5.32 -14.00
CA VAL A 204 -1.22 -4.66 -15.31
C VAL A 204 0.21 -4.29 -15.72
N THR A 205 1.09 -4.08 -14.75
CA THR A 205 2.46 -3.63 -15.00
C THR A 205 3.44 -4.79 -15.11
N SER A 206 4.57 -4.53 -15.78
CA SER A 206 5.72 -5.44 -15.85
C SER A 206 6.81 -5.04 -14.85
N PHE A 207 6.41 -4.64 -13.65
CA PHE A 207 7.33 -4.22 -12.60
C PHE A 207 8.18 -5.37 -12.08
N LYS A 208 9.35 -5.02 -11.54
CA LYS A 208 10.14 -5.92 -10.73
C LYS A 208 9.55 -6.02 -9.33
N TYR A 209 9.00 -7.18 -8.99
CA TYR A 209 8.42 -7.50 -7.69
C TYR A 209 9.29 -8.50 -6.92
N PRO A 210 9.22 -8.52 -5.57
CA PRO A 210 9.73 -9.65 -4.80
C PRO A 210 8.86 -10.89 -4.98
N GLU A 211 9.40 -12.04 -4.64
CA GLU A 211 8.60 -13.23 -4.42
C GLU A 211 7.67 -13.06 -3.21
N ALA A 212 6.51 -13.74 -3.21
CA ALA A 212 5.54 -13.59 -2.12
C ALA A 212 6.12 -13.96 -0.73
N THR A 213 7.05 -14.91 -0.68
CA THR A 213 7.75 -15.32 0.54
C THR A 213 8.70 -14.23 1.07
N GLU A 214 9.40 -13.52 0.18
CA GLU A 214 10.24 -12.39 0.55
C GLU A 214 9.41 -11.19 0.98
N ALA A 215 8.30 -10.92 0.29
CA ALA A 215 7.40 -9.82 0.61
C ALA A 215 6.72 -9.96 1.99
N LEU A 216 6.69 -11.16 2.57
CA LEU A 216 6.26 -11.35 3.96
C LEU A 216 7.18 -10.66 4.95
N ALA A 217 8.48 -10.62 4.72
CA ALA A 217 9.37 -9.85 5.58
C ALA A 217 9.17 -8.33 5.47
N PHE A 218 8.65 -7.84 4.31
CA PHE A 218 8.28 -6.45 4.15
C PHE A 218 6.97 -6.11 4.87
N ALA A 219 5.87 -6.86 4.62
CA ALA A 219 4.59 -6.47 5.21
C ALA A 219 3.59 -7.62 5.39
N PHE A 220 2.78 -7.51 6.47
CA PHE A 220 1.55 -8.28 6.64
C PHE A 220 0.32 -7.41 6.43
N ASP A 221 -0.68 -7.91 5.68
CA ASP A 221 -2.02 -7.30 5.55
C ASP A 221 -3.07 -8.25 6.14
N LYS A 222 -3.55 -9.20 5.36
CA LYS A 222 -4.56 -10.18 5.79
C LYS A 222 -3.92 -11.43 6.39
N TYR A 223 -4.63 -12.05 7.34
CA TYR A 223 -4.20 -13.31 7.99
C TYR A 223 -2.84 -13.21 8.69
N PRO A 224 -2.63 -12.25 9.60
CA PRO A 224 -1.31 -12.00 10.19
C PRO A 224 -0.72 -13.21 10.90
N ALA A 225 -1.51 -14.06 11.57
CA ALA A 225 -1.02 -15.30 12.16
C ALA A 225 -0.47 -16.31 11.14
N LEU A 226 -1.08 -16.40 9.95
CA LEU A 226 -0.55 -17.22 8.85
C LEU A 226 0.73 -16.59 8.28
N CYS A 227 0.72 -15.26 8.06
CA CYS A 227 1.90 -14.54 7.60
C CYS A 227 3.08 -14.74 8.56
N TYR A 228 2.87 -14.56 9.85
CA TYR A 228 3.87 -14.76 10.90
C TYR A 228 4.44 -16.17 10.90
N LYS A 229 3.59 -17.20 10.79
CA LYS A 229 4.04 -18.59 10.66
C LYS A 229 4.91 -18.80 9.42
N LEU A 230 4.54 -18.24 8.27
CA LEU A 230 5.28 -18.36 7.01
C LEU A 230 6.55 -17.53 7.00
N ASN A 231 6.57 -16.41 7.72
CA ASN A 231 7.74 -15.55 7.93
C ASN A 231 8.62 -16.03 9.10
N LYS A 232 8.70 -17.35 9.33
CA LYS A 232 9.56 -17.99 10.33
C LYS A 232 9.34 -17.51 11.77
N LYS A 233 8.15 -17.00 12.08
CA LYS A 233 7.77 -16.35 13.34
C LYS A 233 8.55 -15.05 13.64
N GLU A 234 8.92 -14.33 12.59
CA GLU A 234 9.51 -13.00 12.67
C GLU A 234 8.46 -11.96 12.28
N LEU A 235 8.51 -10.78 12.91
CA LEU A 235 7.69 -9.66 12.53
C LEU A 235 8.20 -9.08 11.20
N PRO A 236 7.32 -8.50 10.37
CA PRO A 236 7.72 -7.82 9.14
C PRO A 236 8.26 -6.42 9.45
N PHE A 237 8.83 -5.73 8.46
CA PHE A 237 9.13 -4.30 8.53
C PHE A 237 7.89 -3.48 8.92
N GLY A 238 6.71 -3.80 8.38
CA GLY A 238 5.46 -3.17 8.78
C GLY A 238 4.22 -4.00 8.51
N CYS A 239 3.06 -3.46 8.86
CA CYS A 239 1.78 -4.10 8.58
C CYS A 239 0.71 -3.07 8.21
N HIS A 240 -0.41 -3.54 7.66
CA HIS A 240 -1.55 -2.73 7.29
C HIS A 240 -2.83 -3.28 7.88
N GLY A 241 -3.75 -2.40 8.26
CA GLY A 241 -5.04 -2.77 8.84
C GLY A 241 -4.94 -3.41 10.21
N TRP A 242 -3.92 -3.09 10.99
CA TRP A 242 -3.59 -3.77 12.24
C TRP A 242 -4.71 -3.73 13.31
N TYR A 243 -5.50 -2.66 13.37
CA TYR A 243 -6.62 -2.55 14.31
C TYR A 243 -7.97 -3.00 13.73
N LYS A 244 -8.03 -3.46 12.48
CA LYS A 244 -9.27 -4.00 11.89
C LYS A 244 -9.73 -5.25 12.64
N ARG A 245 -11.04 -5.40 12.84
CA ARG A 245 -11.66 -6.45 13.70
C ARG A 245 -11.05 -7.85 13.54
N LYS A 246 -10.76 -8.26 12.30
CA LYS A 246 -10.23 -9.62 12.00
C LYS A 246 -8.73 -9.78 12.28
N MET A 247 -7.98 -8.72 12.45
CA MET A 247 -6.53 -8.70 12.70
C MET A 247 -6.18 -8.30 14.14
N LYS A 248 -7.10 -7.61 14.81
CA LYS A 248 -6.91 -7.04 16.13
C LYS A 248 -6.42 -8.04 17.18
N SER A 249 -6.96 -9.27 17.21
CA SER A 249 -6.57 -10.30 18.17
C SER A 249 -5.11 -10.72 18.05
N PHE A 250 -4.54 -10.69 16.86
CA PHE A 250 -3.12 -10.97 16.63
C PHE A 250 -2.25 -9.78 17.03
N TRP A 251 -2.63 -8.56 16.60
CA TRP A 251 -1.79 -7.38 16.78
C TRP A 251 -1.86 -6.75 18.17
N LYS A 252 -2.98 -6.94 18.90
CA LYS A 252 -3.16 -6.34 20.23
C LYS A 252 -2.05 -6.65 21.23
N PRO A 253 -1.60 -7.90 21.43
CA PRO A 253 -0.50 -8.20 22.35
C PRO A 253 0.87 -7.68 21.87
N ILE A 254 1.04 -7.47 20.56
CA ILE A 254 2.32 -7.04 19.97
C ILE A 254 2.44 -5.51 20.02
N ILE A 255 1.38 -4.81 19.60
CA ILE A 255 1.36 -3.34 19.51
C ILE A 255 0.89 -2.70 20.83
N GLY A 256 0.14 -3.40 21.67
CA GLY A 256 -0.28 -2.93 23.00
C GLY A 256 -1.42 -1.90 22.94
N PHE A 257 -2.61 -2.22 22.40
CA PHE A 257 -3.75 -1.27 22.26
C PHE A 257 -5.08 -1.92 22.66
#